data_fb121b0ab951a81b206f8b8d9062a291
#
_entry.id   fb121b0ab951a81b206f8b8d9062a291
#
_cell.length_a   1.000
_cell.length_b   1.000
_cell.length_c   1.000
_cell.angle_alpha   90.00
_cell.angle_beta   90.00
_cell.angle_gamma   90.00
#
_symmetry.space_group_name_H-M   'P 1'
#
loop_
_entity.id
_entity.type
_entity.pdbx_description
1 polymer ?
#
loop_
_entity_poly.entity_id
_entity_poly.type
_entity_poly.pdbx_seq_one_letter_code
_entity_poly.pdbx_strand_id
1 'polypeptide(L)'
;MRRMIASLMAATLLAAPAVAQELPTTPPPIPAPKAFKVPASETFTLANGMKVTLVPYGVAPKVVVSLQTYAGSLNEGENTWLALLAVDMMKEGAAGMTGAQIAQKAADMGGGLATNSTLESSSVTLNVLSERAADAIALVANVAQKPGYPDSELARVKANWNRRLAVALSQPGTLADAALDRAYYGTDHPYGRVLPTPQQFGAYTTAQLKAWHAANFGAKRSHLYIAGKFDAAAVKAAVEKAFGGWAAGPERLSLPPSPKPGPQVLLIDRPGAPQSTFSIAYPAPNAGTQGDIPMRVSNALLGGAFSSRITRNIREAKGYTYSPGSSLAFYPTNAVWTFNADVTTTVTGPALKEVFHEIRTLQATPPGDEEAAGMRQYMAGLFVIQNSTPAALVNSLATRDSLGLPRDWMD
;
A
#
# COMPACT_ATOMS: atom_id res chain seq x y z
N MET A 1 17.12 -44.96 -56.18
CA MET A 1 15.75 -45.14 -55.68
C MET A 1 15.60 -46.09 -54.45
N ARG A 2 16.29 -47.20 -54.31
CA ARG A 2 16.12 -48.09 -53.14
C ARG A 2 16.62 -47.55 -51.80
N ARG A 3 17.54 -46.58 -51.75
CA ARG A 3 18.02 -45.92 -50.52
C ARG A 3 17.13 -44.79 -49.98
N MET A 4 16.32 -44.17 -50.83
CA MET A 4 15.33 -43.13 -50.41
C MET A 4 14.07 -43.71 -49.80
N ILE A 5 13.67 -44.94 -50.18
CA ILE A 5 12.47 -45.61 -49.66
C ILE A 5 12.73 -46.14 -48.24
N ALA A 6 13.96 -46.58 -47.93
CA ALA A 6 14.34 -47.02 -46.57
C ALA A 6 14.38 -45.84 -45.55
N SER A 7 14.72 -44.62 -45.99
CA SER A 7 14.73 -43.43 -45.13
C SER A 7 13.33 -42.89 -44.81
N LEU A 8 12.35 -43.11 -45.69
CA LEU A 8 10.96 -42.69 -45.42
C LEU A 8 10.23 -43.67 -44.47
N MET A 9 10.59 -44.97 -44.47
CA MET A 9 9.99 -45.92 -43.52
C MET A 9 10.56 -45.79 -42.10
N ALA A 10 11.76 -45.27 -41.89
CA ALA A 10 12.33 -45.05 -40.57
C ALA A 10 11.75 -43.79 -39.85
N ALA A 11 11.22 -42.85 -40.61
CA ALA A 11 10.62 -41.61 -40.05
C ALA A 11 9.19 -41.80 -39.52
N THR A 12 8.49 -42.85 -39.96
CA THR A 12 7.10 -43.12 -39.53
C THR A 12 6.97 -43.93 -38.24
N LEU A 13 8.07 -44.49 -37.73
CA LEU A 13 8.08 -45.27 -36.48
C LEU A 13 8.31 -44.48 -35.20
N LEU A 14 8.51 -43.17 -35.29
CA LEU A 14 8.75 -42.28 -34.12
C LEU A 14 7.53 -41.40 -33.75
N ALA A 15 6.41 -41.53 -34.43
CA ALA A 15 5.16 -40.90 -33.99
C ALA A 15 4.46 -41.83 -32.99
N ALA A 16 4.99 -41.91 -31.77
CA ALA A 16 4.20 -42.44 -30.66
C ALA A 16 3.03 -41.46 -30.45
N PRO A 17 1.78 -41.93 -30.39
CA PRO A 17 0.66 -41.05 -30.05
C PRO A 17 0.97 -40.44 -28.67
N ALA A 18 1.04 -39.12 -28.62
CA ALA A 18 1.02 -38.41 -27.35
C ALA A 18 -0.31 -38.78 -26.67
N VAL A 19 -0.27 -39.72 -25.77
CA VAL A 19 -1.43 -39.99 -24.88
C VAL A 19 -1.62 -38.71 -24.08
N ALA A 20 -2.63 -37.96 -24.41
CA ALA A 20 -3.04 -36.84 -23.60
C ALA A 20 -3.33 -37.36 -22.18
N GLN A 21 -2.49 -37.02 -21.24
CA GLN A 21 -2.68 -37.39 -19.87
C GLN A 21 -3.99 -36.72 -19.41
N GLU A 22 -5.02 -37.49 -19.10
CA GLU A 22 -6.24 -36.96 -18.57
C GLU A 22 -5.91 -36.18 -17.30
N LEU A 23 -6.23 -34.88 -17.32
CA LEU A 23 -6.07 -34.05 -16.13
C LEU A 23 -7.02 -34.55 -15.02
N PRO A 24 -6.57 -34.60 -13.78
CA PRO A 24 -7.43 -34.97 -12.66
C PRO A 24 -8.70 -34.12 -12.67
N THR A 25 -9.84 -34.75 -12.67
CA THR A 25 -11.15 -34.07 -12.62
C THR A 25 -11.50 -33.58 -11.23
N THR A 26 -10.82 -34.06 -10.19
CA THR A 26 -10.97 -33.61 -8.81
C THR A 26 -9.75 -32.77 -8.40
N PRO A 27 -9.97 -31.60 -7.76
CA PRO A 27 -8.88 -30.83 -7.20
C PRO A 27 -8.06 -31.66 -6.21
N PRO A 28 -6.73 -31.47 -6.14
CA PRO A 28 -5.93 -32.13 -5.11
C PRO A 28 -6.44 -31.75 -3.72
N PRO A 29 -6.36 -32.65 -2.73
CA PRO A 29 -6.79 -32.34 -1.37
C PRO A 29 -5.98 -31.16 -0.85
N ILE A 30 -6.66 -30.19 -0.27
CA ILE A 30 -6.03 -29.01 0.35
C ILE A 30 -5.30 -29.50 1.61
N PRO A 31 -3.96 -29.38 1.69
CA PRO A 31 -3.24 -29.76 2.89
C PRO A 31 -3.61 -28.84 4.05
N ALA A 32 -3.51 -29.34 5.28
CA ALA A 32 -3.71 -28.52 6.47
C ALA A 32 -2.77 -27.31 6.43
N PRO A 33 -3.29 -26.10 6.74
CA PRO A 33 -2.47 -24.88 6.73
C PRO A 33 -1.28 -25.04 7.68
N LYS A 34 -0.06 -24.72 7.21
CA LYS A 34 1.11 -24.64 8.08
C LYS A 34 0.97 -23.39 8.95
N ALA A 35 1.25 -23.52 10.25
CA ALA A 35 1.29 -22.38 11.15
C ALA A 35 2.39 -21.40 10.66
N PHE A 36 1.99 -20.17 10.38
CA PHE A 36 2.93 -19.08 10.10
C PHE A 36 3.38 -18.51 11.46
N LYS A 37 4.71 -18.34 11.61
CA LYS A 37 5.27 -17.61 12.74
C LYS A 37 5.88 -16.33 12.22
N VAL A 38 5.52 -15.21 12.84
CA VAL A 38 6.16 -13.93 12.56
C VAL A 38 7.65 -14.05 12.87
N PRO A 39 8.55 -13.72 11.92
CA PRO A 39 9.99 -13.81 12.17
C PRO A 39 10.42 -12.94 13.33
N ALA A 40 11.36 -13.44 14.14
CA ALA A 40 11.94 -12.67 15.22
C ALA A 40 12.59 -11.40 14.68
N SER A 41 12.31 -10.28 15.32
CA SER A 41 12.87 -8.97 14.98
C SER A 41 13.58 -8.35 16.15
N GLU A 42 14.68 -7.65 15.88
CA GLU A 42 15.40 -6.83 16.87
C GLU A 42 15.10 -5.36 16.57
N THR A 43 14.64 -4.62 17.57
CA THR A 43 14.45 -3.17 17.46
C THR A 43 15.31 -2.45 18.47
N PHE A 44 16.07 -1.45 18.01
CA PHE A 44 16.89 -0.57 18.84
C PHE A 44 16.73 0.88 18.40
N THR A 45 17.23 1.82 19.20
CA THR A 45 17.14 3.25 18.96
C THR A 45 18.55 3.83 18.93
N LEU A 46 18.88 4.60 17.89
CA LEU A 46 20.13 5.37 17.82
C LEU A 46 20.13 6.53 18.79
N ALA A 47 21.30 7.06 19.11
CA ALA A 47 21.45 8.20 20.04
C ALA A 47 20.66 9.45 19.64
N ASN A 48 20.41 9.64 18.35
CA ASN A 48 19.61 10.74 17.80
C ASN A 48 18.08 10.50 17.82
N GLY A 49 17.64 9.35 18.35
CA GLY A 49 16.23 9.00 18.48
C GLY A 49 15.64 8.20 17.32
N MET A 50 16.39 7.91 16.24
CA MET A 50 15.91 7.09 15.14
C MET A 50 15.73 5.63 15.57
N LYS A 51 14.57 5.04 15.29
CA LYS A 51 14.32 3.60 15.50
C LYS A 51 14.85 2.79 14.32
N VAL A 52 15.36 1.60 14.64
CA VAL A 52 15.86 0.62 13.65
C VAL A 52 15.32 -0.75 14.00
N THR A 53 14.71 -1.42 13.03
CA THR A 53 14.22 -2.80 13.17
C THR A 53 14.92 -3.70 12.17
N LEU A 54 15.60 -4.73 12.67
CA LEU A 54 16.27 -5.78 11.90
C LEU A 54 15.43 -7.05 11.92
N VAL A 55 15.19 -7.62 10.73
CA VAL A 55 14.38 -8.83 10.56
C VAL A 55 15.14 -9.83 9.68
N PRO A 56 15.93 -10.74 10.25
CA PRO A 56 16.50 -11.85 9.50
C PRO A 56 15.37 -12.73 8.95
N TYR A 57 15.16 -12.72 7.63
CA TYR A 57 14.04 -13.42 7.01
C TYR A 57 14.29 -13.78 5.55
N GLY A 58 13.84 -14.99 5.17
CA GLY A 58 13.95 -15.48 3.80
C GLY A 58 15.25 -16.22 3.50
N VAL A 59 15.21 -17.01 2.45
CA VAL A 59 16.35 -17.86 2.02
C VAL A 59 17.16 -17.24 0.87
N ALA A 60 16.51 -16.38 0.07
CA ALA A 60 17.16 -15.70 -1.04
C ALA A 60 18.21 -14.69 -0.52
N PRO A 61 19.37 -14.54 -1.21
CA PRO A 61 20.41 -13.58 -0.83
C PRO A 61 20.01 -12.14 -1.18
N LYS A 62 18.89 -11.68 -0.63
CA LYS A 62 18.35 -10.33 -0.81
C LYS A 62 18.09 -9.65 0.52
N VAL A 63 18.16 -8.32 0.51
CA VAL A 63 17.84 -7.47 1.65
C VAL A 63 17.03 -6.27 1.20
N VAL A 64 15.99 -5.96 1.96
CA VAL A 64 15.20 -4.74 1.84
C VAL A 64 15.67 -3.75 2.90
N VAL A 65 15.99 -2.54 2.48
CA VAL A 65 16.28 -1.40 3.34
C VAL A 65 15.19 -0.38 3.10
N SER A 66 14.34 -0.12 4.09
CA SER A 66 13.19 0.79 3.98
C SER A 66 13.18 1.78 5.13
N LEU A 67 13.42 3.03 4.83
CA LEU A 67 13.26 4.13 5.77
C LEU A 67 11.83 4.65 5.67
N GLN A 68 11.11 4.61 6.78
CA GLN A 68 9.81 5.26 6.94
C GLN A 68 9.99 6.54 7.76
N THR A 69 9.53 7.68 7.25
CA THR A 69 9.47 8.94 7.98
C THR A 69 8.01 9.29 8.19
N TYR A 70 7.56 9.44 9.45
CA TYR A 70 6.18 9.78 9.78
C TYR A 70 5.88 11.25 9.48
N ALA A 71 5.94 11.56 8.20
CA ALA A 71 5.63 12.83 7.58
C ALA A 71 5.10 12.57 6.16
N GLY A 72 3.89 12.98 5.90
CA GLY A 72 3.19 12.81 4.63
C GLY A 72 2.29 14.00 4.35
N SER A 73 1.15 13.78 3.68
CA SER A 73 0.19 14.84 3.39
C SER A 73 -0.38 15.49 4.66
N LEU A 74 -0.38 14.78 5.79
CA LEU A 74 -0.73 15.36 7.09
C LEU A 74 0.14 16.58 7.44
N ASN A 75 1.35 16.66 6.91
CA ASN A 75 2.36 17.68 7.21
C ASN A 75 2.48 18.79 6.15
N GLU A 76 1.58 18.86 5.17
CA GLU A 76 1.69 19.82 4.06
C GLU A 76 0.80 21.08 4.21
N GLY A 77 0.06 21.19 5.33
CA GLY A 77 -0.87 22.26 5.54
C GLY A 77 -1.93 22.29 4.44
N GLU A 78 -2.12 23.43 3.80
CA GLU A 78 -3.07 23.61 2.69
C GLU A 78 -2.49 23.25 1.32
N ASN A 79 -1.19 22.87 1.25
CA ASN A 79 -0.47 22.62 0.01
C ASN A 79 -0.65 21.17 -0.47
N THR A 80 -1.86 20.80 -0.84
CA THR A 80 -2.21 19.43 -1.25
C THR A 80 -1.26 18.88 -2.34
N TRP A 81 -0.72 17.67 -2.12
CA TRP A 81 0.31 17.00 -2.93
C TRP A 81 1.71 17.62 -2.88
N LEU A 82 1.98 18.60 -2.02
CA LEU A 82 3.34 19.11 -1.82
C LEU A 82 4.27 18.00 -1.29
N ALA A 83 3.80 17.21 -0.31
CA ALA A 83 4.54 16.09 0.24
C ALA A 83 4.85 15.03 -0.83
N LEU A 84 3.86 14.67 -1.65
CA LEU A 84 4.02 13.73 -2.76
C LEU A 84 5.10 14.20 -3.74
N LEU A 85 5.04 15.46 -4.16
CA LEU A 85 6.02 16.04 -5.09
C LEU A 85 7.40 16.12 -4.44
N ALA A 86 7.50 16.56 -3.17
CA ALA A 86 8.76 16.66 -2.45
C ALA A 86 9.46 15.29 -2.34
N VAL A 87 8.72 14.26 -1.96
CA VAL A 87 9.26 12.91 -1.79
C VAL A 87 9.64 12.27 -3.14
N ASP A 88 8.86 12.50 -4.19
CA ASP A 88 9.22 12.01 -5.53
C ASP A 88 10.47 12.69 -6.08
N MET A 89 10.65 13.99 -5.81
CA MET A 89 11.84 14.76 -6.22
C MET A 89 13.12 14.39 -5.47
N MET A 90 13.06 13.73 -4.30
CA MET A 90 14.26 13.32 -3.54
C MET A 90 15.21 12.42 -4.33
N LYS A 91 14.67 11.55 -5.17
CA LYS A 91 15.45 10.63 -6.01
C LYS A 91 16.02 11.27 -7.28
N GLU A 92 15.56 12.47 -7.65
CA GLU A 92 16.05 13.16 -8.84
C GLU A 92 17.42 13.85 -8.62
N GLY A 93 17.88 13.91 -7.36
CA GLY A 93 19.21 14.34 -6.99
C GLY A 93 19.43 14.31 -5.49
N ALA A 94 20.53 13.75 -5.01
CA ALA A 94 20.86 13.71 -3.59
C ALA A 94 22.37 13.58 -3.35
N ALA A 95 22.86 14.25 -2.32
CA ALA A 95 24.28 14.19 -1.90
C ALA A 95 25.28 14.43 -3.07
N GLY A 96 24.97 15.37 -3.96
CA GLY A 96 25.79 15.70 -5.14
C GLY A 96 25.63 14.75 -6.33
N MET A 97 24.84 13.69 -6.20
CA MET A 97 24.51 12.76 -7.31
C MET A 97 23.29 13.26 -8.07
N THR A 98 23.28 13.05 -9.39
CA THR A 98 22.08 13.20 -10.22
C THR A 98 21.12 12.02 -10.04
N GLY A 99 19.86 12.17 -10.47
CA GLY A 99 18.88 11.06 -10.47
C GLY A 99 19.37 9.85 -11.27
N ALA A 100 20.01 10.06 -12.43
CA ALA A 100 20.60 9.00 -13.21
C ALA A 100 21.70 8.22 -12.46
N GLN A 101 22.57 8.93 -11.72
CA GLN A 101 23.61 8.30 -10.90
C GLN A 101 23.03 7.53 -9.71
N ILE A 102 21.96 8.04 -9.08
CA ILE A 102 21.22 7.34 -8.02
C ILE A 102 20.61 6.06 -8.57
N ALA A 103 19.93 6.14 -9.71
CA ALA A 103 19.32 4.98 -10.37
C ALA A 103 20.36 3.92 -10.77
N GLN A 104 21.50 4.35 -11.33
CA GLN A 104 22.60 3.45 -11.69
C GLN A 104 23.19 2.75 -10.46
N LYS A 105 23.45 3.49 -9.37
CA LYS A 105 23.95 2.87 -8.12
C LYS A 105 22.96 1.82 -7.56
N ALA A 106 21.67 2.10 -7.61
CA ALA A 106 20.67 1.13 -7.20
C ALA A 106 20.67 -0.12 -8.11
N ALA A 107 20.79 0.07 -9.42
CA ALA A 107 20.88 -1.03 -10.39
C ALA A 107 22.16 -1.87 -10.20
N ASP A 108 23.30 -1.28 -9.93
CA ASP A 108 24.58 -1.97 -9.66
C ASP A 108 24.51 -2.82 -8.38
N MET A 109 23.59 -2.53 -7.47
CA MET A 109 23.29 -3.34 -6.28
C MET A 109 22.23 -4.42 -6.53
N GLY A 110 21.74 -4.55 -7.76
CA GLY A 110 20.72 -5.53 -8.16
C GLY A 110 19.30 -5.12 -7.81
N GLY A 111 19.02 -3.81 -7.69
CA GLY A 111 17.72 -3.29 -7.31
C GLY A 111 17.36 -1.94 -7.92
N GLY A 112 16.32 -1.32 -7.37
CA GLY A 112 15.85 0.01 -7.73
C GLY A 112 15.42 0.80 -6.49
N LEU A 113 15.71 2.08 -6.47
CA LEU A 113 15.28 2.97 -5.41
C LEU A 113 13.85 3.44 -5.67
N ALA A 114 13.00 3.25 -4.68
CA ALA A 114 11.63 3.73 -4.68
C ALA A 114 11.42 4.77 -3.59
N THR A 115 10.65 5.81 -3.91
CA THR A 115 10.15 6.79 -2.95
C THR A 115 8.63 6.79 -2.99
N ASN A 116 7.98 6.91 -1.84
CA ASN A 116 6.53 6.98 -1.75
C ASN A 116 6.13 7.93 -0.62
N SER A 117 4.99 8.59 -0.78
CA SER A 117 4.36 9.38 0.28
C SER A 117 2.87 9.03 0.37
N THR A 118 2.38 8.96 1.58
CA THR A 118 0.98 8.69 1.94
C THR A 118 0.43 9.85 2.77
N LEU A 119 -0.75 9.68 3.33
CA LEU A 119 -1.30 10.66 4.27
C LEU A 119 -0.41 10.82 5.52
N GLU A 120 0.10 9.73 6.07
CA GLU A 120 0.77 9.70 7.39
C GLU A 120 2.30 9.62 7.31
N SER A 121 2.86 9.15 6.20
CA SER A 121 4.29 8.85 6.12
C SER A 121 4.85 8.96 4.71
N SER A 122 6.16 9.11 4.65
CA SER A 122 6.95 8.99 3.44
C SER A 122 7.99 7.89 3.59
N SER A 123 8.37 7.27 2.49
CA SER A 123 9.37 6.20 2.51
C SER A 123 10.42 6.32 1.42
N VAL A 124 11.63 5.85 1.72
CA VAL A 124 12.71 5.60 0.77
C VAL A 124 13.13 4.15 0.92
N THR A 125 12.98 3.35 -0.13
CA THR A 125 13.14 1.89 -0.08
C THR A 125 14.06 1.40 -1.19
N LEU A 126 14.94 0.46 -0.84
CA LEU A 126 15.78 -0.31 -1.74
C LEU A 126 15.62 -1.80 -1.45
N ASN A 127 15.54 -2.62 -2.51
CA ASN A 127 15.57 -4.07 -2.41
C ASN A 127 16.72 -4.57 -3.27
N VAL A 128 17.80 -5.05 -2.64
CA VAL A 128 19.10 -5.31 -3.27
C VAL A 128 19.66 -6.69 -2.88
N LEU A 129 20.82 -7.06 -3.46
CA LEU A 129 21.56 -8.24 -3.04
C LEU A 129 22.11 -8.06 -1.63
N SER A 130 22.13 -9.14 -0.84
CA SER A 130 22.56 -9.13 0.58
C SER A 130 23.95 -8.55 0.81
N GLU A 131 24.89 -8.82 -0.06
CA GLU A 131 26.26 -8.32 -0.02
C GLU A 131 26.36 -6.79 -0.20
N ARG A 132 25.29 -6.15 -0.70
CA ARG A 132 25.18 -4.70 -0.93
C ARG A 132 24.40 -3.98 0.17
N ALA A 133 24.11 -4.64 1.28
CA ALA A 133 23.32 -4.04 2.36
C ALA A 133 23.89 -2.71 2.87
N ALA A 134 25.18 -2.64 3.11
CA ALA A 134 25.83 -1.41 3.60
C ALA A 134 25.76 -0.24 2.57
N ASP A 135 25.95 -0.54 1.30
CA ASP A 135 25.86 0.44 0.20
C ASP A 135 24.40 0.94 0.06
N ALA A 136 23.43 0.04 0.18
CA ALA A 136 22.02 0.37 0.14
C ALA A 136 21.60 1.27 1.32
N ILE A 137 22.05 0.96 2.53
CA ILE A 137 21.84 1.81 3.72
C ILE A 137 22.40 3.21 3.49
N ALA A 138 23.61 3.32 2.95
CA ALA A 138 24.24 4.61 2.66
C ALA A 138 23.46 5.39 1.58
N LEU A 139 22.96 4.71 0.53
CA LEU A 139 22.18 5.37 -0.53
C LEU A 139 20.82 5.85 -0.02
N VAL A 140 20.11 5.04 0.76
CA VAL A 140 18.85 5.43 1.42
C VAL A 140 19.08 6.64 2.33
N ALA A 141 20.14 6.64 3.12
CA ALA A 141 20.51 7.74 3.99
C ALA A 141 20.80 9.03 3.19
N ASN A 142 21.55 8.95 2.11
CA ASN A 142 21.86 10.09 1.26
C ASN A 142 20.60 10.72 0.64
N VAL A 143 19.70 9.89 0.11
CA VAL A 143 18.46 10.36 -0.49
C VAL A 143 17.51 10.97 0.55
N ALA A 144 17.43 10.38 1.73
CA ALA A 144 16.55 10.87 2.78
C ALA A 144 17.06 12.12 3.50
N GLN A 145 18.38 12.23 3.69
CA GLN A 145 18.96 13.32 4.47
C GLN A 145 19.44 14.52 3.65
N LYS A 146 19.83 14.29 2.38
CA LYS A 146 20.49 15.29 1.54
C LYS A 146 19.90 15.38 0.14
N PRO A 147 18.54 15.47 -0.01
CA PRO A 147 17.94 15.66 -1.33
C PRO A 147 18.34 17.02 -1.90
N GLY A 148 18.73 17.03 -3.17
CA GLY A 148 19.21 18.24 -3.85
C GLY A 148 18.08 19.11 -4.40
N TYR A 149 16.96 18.51 -4.76
CA TYR A 149 15.83 19.17 -5.42
C TYR A 149 16.28 20.01 -6.63
N PRO A 150 16.86 19.40 -7.68
CA PRO A 150 17.35 20.13 -8.83
C PRO A 150 16.22 20.82 -9.59
N ASP A 151 16.34 22.13 -9.83
CA ASP A 151 15.34 22.92 -10.57
C ASP A 151 15.13 22.40 -11.99
N SER A 152 16.17 21.85 -12.62
CA SER A 152 16.12 21.27 -13.96
C SER A 152 15.14 20.10 -14.09
N GLU A 153 14.89 19.35 -13.00
CA GLU A 153 14.00 18.18 -13.00
C GLU A 153 12.56 18.51 -12.62
N LEU A 154 12.33 19.64 -11.96
CA LEU A 154 11.01 20.01 -11.44
C LEU A 154 9.94 20.02 -12.53
N ALA A 155 10.22 20.62 -13.68
CA ALA A 155 9.26 20.70 -14.78
C ALA A 155 8.83 19.31 -15.29
N ARG A 156 9.78 18.40 -15.44
CA ARG A 156 9.55 17.01 -15.89
C ARG A 156 8.71 16.22 -14.87
N VAL A 157 9.08 16.28 -13.59
CA VAL A 157 8.38 15.56 -12.52
C VAL A 157 6.96 16.13 -12.35
N LYS A 158 6.79 17.45 -12.35
CA LYS A 158 5.47 18.10 -12.34
C LYS A 158 4.61 17.70 -13.53
N ALA A 159 5.18 17.61 -14.74
CA ALA A 159 4.43 17.15 -15.91
C ALA A 159 3.91 15.72 -15.74
N ASN A 160 4.67 14.82 -15.13
CA ASN A 160 4.23 13.47 -14.81
C ASN A 160 3.06 13.47 -13.81
N TRP A 161 3.15 14.26 -12.76
CA TRP A 161 2.10 14.39 -11.75
C TRP A 161 0.86 15.11 -12.29
N ASN A 162 1.00 16.11 -13.15
CA ASN A 162 -0.12 16.76 -13.81
C ASN A 162 -0.93 15.78 -14.69
N ARG A 163 -0.24 14.86 -15.39
CA ARG A 163 -0.96 13.79 -16.13
C ARG A 163 -1.74 12.88 -15.17
N ARG A 164 -1.16 12.50 -14.04
CA ARG A 164 -1.85 11.69 -13.02
C ARG A 164 -3.04 12.44 -12.42
N LEU A 165 -2.88 13.74 -12.14
CA LEU A 165 -3.97 14.59 -11.66
C LEU A 165 -5.11 14.70 -12.69
N ALA A 166 -4.79 14.90 -13.98
CA ALA A 166 -5.78 14.95 -15.03
C ALA A 166 -6.57 13.63 -15.13
N VAL A 167 -5.88 12.48 -15.04
CA VAL A 167 -6.53 11.17 -14.98
C VAL A 167 -7.40 11.06 -13.74
N ALA A 168 -6.89 11.40 -12.55
CA ALA A 168 -7.64 11.36 -11.29
C ALA A 168 -8.94 12.19 -11.36
N LEU A 169 -8.85 13.41 -11.91
CA LEU A 169 -10.00 14.29 -12.11
C LEU A 169 -11.00 13.81 -13.18
N SER A 170 -10.62 12.88 -14.04
CA SER A 170 -11.51 12.27 -15.03
C SER A 170 -12.22 11.01 -14.54
N GLN A 171 -11.73 10.39 -13.45
CA GLN A 171 -12.24 9.12 -12.92
C GLN A 171 -13.39 9.35 -11.93
N PRO A 172 -14.60 8.78 -12.21
CA PRO A 172 -15.75 8.94 -11.33
C PRO A 172 -15.49 8.46 -9.89
N GLY A 173 -14.84 7.31 -9.73
CA GLY A 173 -14.48 6.75 -8.42
C GLY A 173 -13.61 7.70 -7.62
N THR A 174 -12.55 8.25 -8.22
CA THR A 174 -11.66 9.20 -7.55
C THR A 174 -12.38 10.48 -7.11
N LEU A 175 -13.32 10.98 -7.95
CA LEU A 175 -14.13 12.14 -7.58
C LEU A 175 -15.13 11.84 -6.47
N ALA A 176 -15.75 10.66 -6.50
CA ALA A 176 -16.64 10.20 -5.43
C ALA A 176 -15.90 10.05 -4.10
N ASP A 177 -14.72 9.41 -4.10
CA ASP A 177 -13.90 9.26 -2.91
C ASP A 177 -13.40 10.61 -2.37
N ALA A 178 -12.96 11.52 -3.24
CA ALA A 178 -12.54 12.86 -2.83
C ALA A 178 -13.72 13.69 -2.23
N ALA A 179 -14.92 13.54 -2.76
CA ALA A 179 -16.11 14.16 -2.22
C ALA A 179 -16.51 13.53 -0.87
N LEU A 180 -16.41 12.20 -0.77
CA LEU A 180 -16.66 11.46 0.47
C LEU A 180 -15.70 11.90 1.58
N ASP A 181 -14.38 11.92 1.30
CA ASP A 181 -13.36 12.33 2.26
C ASP A 181 -13.59 13.78 2.74
N ARG A 182 -13.93 14.67 1.82
CA ARG A 182 -14.27 16.07 2.14
C ARG A 182 -15.52 16.17 3.02
N ALA A 183 -16.55 15.38 2.75
CA ALA A 183 -17.75 15.37 3.55
C ALA A 183 -17.51 14.77 4.94
N TYR A 184 -16.72 13.72 5.00
CA TYR A 184 -16.45 12.95 6.22
C TYR A 184 -15.48 13.69 7.16
N TYR A 185 -14.34 14.19 6.63
CA TYR A 185 -13.29 14.83 7.43
C TYR A 185 -13.35 16.36 7.43
N GLY A 186 -14.05 16.98 6.48
CA GLY A 186 -14.03 18.43 6.27
C GLY A 186 -12.81 18.90 5.49
N THR A 187 -12.86 20.17 5.04
CA THR A 187 -11.77 20.79 4.27
C THR A 187 -10.61 21.28 5.13
N ASP A 188 -10.82 21.42 6.44
CA ASP A 188 -9.83 21.93 7.38
C ASP A 188 -8.79 20.87 7.76
N HIS A 189 -9.16 19.61 7.64
CA HIS A 189 -8.27 18.48 7.90
C HIS A 189 -7.62 17.95 6.60
N PRO A 190 -6.31 17.57 6.59
CA PRO A 190 -5.64 17.03 5.40
C PRO A 190 -6.29 15.78 4.80
N TYR A 191 -6.96 14.95 5.61
CA TYR A 191 -7.68 13.79 5.11
C TYR A 191 -8.85 14.14 4.18
N GLY A 192 -9.43 15.33 4.32
CA GLY A 192 -10.48 15.82 3.43
C GLY A 192 -9.98 16.61 2.22
N ARG A 193 -8.67 16.81 2.09
CA ARG A 193 -8.03 17.53 0.99
C ARG A 193 -7.14 16.61 0.16
N VAL A 194 -7.73 15.70 -0.59
CA VAL A 194 -7.00 14.63 -1.29
C VAL A 194 -6.54 14.98 -2.72
N LEU A 195 -7.14 15.97 -3.35
CA LEU A 195 -6.79 16.43 -4.71
C LEU A 195 -6.53 17.92 -4.74
N PRO A 196 -5.38 18.38 -5.28
CA PRO A 196 -5.13 19.80 -5.52
C PRO A 196 -5.89 20.28 -6.75
N THR A 197 -6.02 21.61 -6.90
CA THR A 197 -6.33 22.18 -8.21
C THR A 197 -5.09 22.15 -9.12
N PRO A 198 -5.25 22.11 -10.46
CA PRO A 198 -4.12 22.20 -11.39
C PRO A 198 -3.27 23.46 -11.18
N GLN A 199 -3.92 24.59 -10.85
CA GLN A 199 -3.24 25.86 -10.57
C GLN A 199 -2.38 25.77 -9.31
N GLN A 200 -2.94 25.24 -8.23
CA GLN A 200 -2.22 25.03 -6.96
C GLN A 200 -0.99 24.16 -7.18
N PHE A 201 -1.16 22.98 -7.78
CA PHE A 201 -0.08 22.06 -8.04
C PHE A 201 0.96 22.64 -9.00
N GLY A 202 0.51 23.37 -10.03
CA GLY A 202 1.36 24.08 -10.98
C GLY A 202 2.26 25.14 -10.34
N ALA A 203 1.85 25.75 -9.24
CA ALA A 203 2.57 26.83 -8.58
C ALA A 203 3.73 26.36 -7.67
N TYR A 204 3.83 25.07 -7.32
CA TYR A 204 4.87 24.59 -6.39
C TYR A 204 6.28 24.78 -6.97
N THR A 205 7.21 25.17 -6.10
CA THR A 205 8.62 25.49 -6.39
C THR A 205 9.55 24.56 -5.62
N THR A 206 10.78 24.39 -6.08
CA THR A 206 11.81 23.62 -5.35
C THR A 206 12.12 24.23 -3.98
N ALA A 207 11.98 25.53 -3.80
CA ALA A 207 12.12 26.18 -2.50
C ALA A 207 11.08 25.68 -1.49
N GLN A 208 9.82 25.51 -1.92
CA GLN A 208 8.77 24.94 -1.07
C GLN A 208 9.03 23.47 -0.74
N LEU A 209 9.54 22.68 -1.71
CA LEU A 209 9.90 21.27 -1.47
C LEU A 209 11.03 21.15 -0.44
N LYS A 210 12.09 21.98 -0.57
CA LYS A 210 13.20 22.05 0.39
C LYS A 210 12.71 22.46 1.78
N ALA A 211 11.86 23.47 1.86
CA ALA A 211 11.29 23.94 3.13
C ALA A 211 10.45 22.86 3.81
N TRP A 212 9.57 22.17 3.03
CA TRP A 212 8.77 21.08 3.56
C TRP A 212 9.64 19.92 4.08
N HIS A 213 10.65 19.50 3.31
CA HIS A 213 11.58 18.45 3.73
C HIS A 213 12.33 18.84 5.02
N ALA A 214 12.92 20.04 5.06
CA ALA A 214 13.67 20.54 6.21
C ALA A 214 12.83 20.61 7.50
N ALA A 215 11.53 20.97 7.35
CA ALA A 215 10.59 21.03 8.46
C ALA A 215 10.11 19.66 8.96
N ASN A 216 10.20 18.62 8.10
CA ASN A 216 9.50 17.36 8.37
C ASN A 216 10.39 16.13 8.46
N PHE A 217 11.61 16.13 7.90
CA PHE A 217 12.49 14.98 7.96
C PHE A 217 13.49 15.11 9.12
N GLY A 218 13.70 14.01 9.83
CA GLY A 218 14.62 13.92 10.95
C GLY A 218 14.58 12.56 11.63
N ALA A 219 15.56 12.28 12.48
CA ALA A 219 15.75 10.97 13.10
C ALA A 219 14.58 10.56 13.98
N LYS A 220 14.05 11.44 14.82
CA LYS A 220 12.99 11.13 15.80
C LYS A 220 11.68 10.66 15.20
N ARG A 221 11.33 11.13 14.00
CA ARG A 221 10.11 10.67 13.30
C ARG A 221 10.39 9.63 12.22
N SER A 222 11.59 9.04 12.23
CA SER A 222 11.99 8.04 11.24
C SER A 222 12.23 6.68 11.88
N HIS A 223 11.85 5.64 11.15
CA HIS A 223 12.04 4.25 11.51
C HIS A 223 12.65 3.50 10.32
N LEU A 224 13.84 2.94 10.49
CA LEU A 224 14.51 2.15 9.46
C LEU A 224 14.20 0.67 9.66
N TYR A 225 13.69 0.01 8.62
CA TYR A 225 13.47 -1.43 8.59
C TYR A 225 14.47 -2.08 7.65
N ILE A 226 15.12 -3.14 8.11
CA ILE A 226 16.03 -3.94 7.30
C ILE A 226 15.61 -5.39 7.45
N ALA A 227 15.12 -5.98 6.34
CA ALA A 227 14.62 -7.34 6.32
C ALA A 227 15.27 -8.16 5.20
N GLY A 228 15.59 -9.41 5.47
CA GLY A 228 16.21 -10.29 4.50
C GLY A 228 17.37 -11.07 5.07
N LYS A 229 18.33 -11.43 4.21
CA LYS A 229 19.55 -12.14 4.60
C LYS A 229 20.71 -11.14 4.71
N PHE A 230 21.27 -10.96 5.88
CA PHE A 230 22.35 -10.01 6.15
C PHE A 230 23.17 -10.43 7.38
N ASP A 231 24.37 -9.88 7.53
CA ASP A 231 25.15 -9.91 8.76
C ASP A 231 24.68 -8.76 9.69
N ALA A 232 24.19 -9.10 10.87
CA ALA A 232 23.60 -8.13 11.79
C ALA A 232 24.63 -7.12 12.32
N ALA A 233 25.88 -7.54 12.59
CA ALA A 233 26.90 -6.64 13.10
C ALA A 233 27.36 -5.63 12.05
N ALA A 234 27.57 -6.08 10.80
CA ALA A 234 27.91 -5.22 9.68
C ALA A 234 26.79 -4.23 9.36
N VAL A 235 25.52 -4.68 9.41
CA VAL A 235 24.36 -3.82 9.18
C VAL A 235 24.23 -2.76 10.29
N LYS A 236 24.40 -3.12 11.57
CA LYS A 236 24.37 -2.15 12.69
C LYS A 236 25.44 -1.09 12.52
N ALA A 237 26.67 -1.49 12.17
CA ALA A 237 27.77 -0.55 11.94
C ALA A 237 27.48 0.38 10.74
N ALA A 238 26.92 -0.15 9.66
CA ALA A 238 26.53 0.66 8.49
C ALA A 238 25.42 1.64 8.82
N VAL A 239 24.42 1.23 9.61
CA VAL A 239 23.33 2.11 10.08
C VAL A 239 23.87 3.24 10.95
N GLU A 240 24.70 2.94 11.94
CA GLU A 240 25.32 3.95 12.80
C GLU A 240 26.13 4.96 11.98
N LYS A 241 26.96 4.48 11.05
CA LYS A 241 27.74 5.32 10.16
C LYS A 241 26.87 6.24 9.28
N ALA A 242 25.74 5.72 8.76
CA ALA A 242 24.92 6.44 7.80
C ALA A 242 23.91 7.38 8.46
N PHE A 243 23.39 7.03 9.63
CA PHE A 243 22.28 7.72 10.28
C PHE A 243 22.63 8.30 11.67
N GLY A 244 23.70 7.85 12.33
CA GLY A 244 24.04 8.31 13.67
C GLY A 244 24.21 9.82 13.80
N GLY A 245 24.73 10.48 12.76
CA GLY A 245 24.87 11.94 12.68
C GLY A 245 23.65 12.69 12.14
N TRP A 246 22.53 12.01 11.83
CA TRP A 246 21.35 12.69 11.33
C TRP A 246 20.71 13.56 12.42
N ALA A 247 20.33 14.80 12.08
CA ALA A 247 19.65 15.69 13.01
C ALA A 247 18.38 15.02 13.57
N ALA A 248 18.15 15.20 14.88
CA ALA A 248 16.99 14.63 15.57
C ALA A 248 15.67 15.03 14.91
N GLY A 249 15.57 16.27 14.45
CA GLY A 249 14.36 16.79 13.80
C GLY A 249 13.17 16.91 14.77
N PRO A 250 11.97 17.16 14.23
CA PRO A 250 10.76 17.31 15.03
C PRO A 250 10.20 15.95 15.48
N GLU A 251 9.36 15.99 16.52
CA GLU A 251 8.53 14.86 16.93
C GLU A 251 7.45 14.56 15.87
N ARG A 252 6.93 13.31 15.87
CA ARG A 252 5.81 12.94 14.99
C ARG A 252 4.61 13.85 15.24
N LEU A 253 4.05 14.39 14.16
CA LEU A 253 2.81 15.15 14.25
C LEU A 253 1.65 14.21 14.59
N SER A 254 0.83 14.63 15.55
CA SER A 254 -0.47 14.01 15.81
C SER A 254 -1.55 15.04 15.53
N LEU A 255 -2.39 14.75 14.54
CA LEU A 255 -3.51 15.59 14.15
C LEU A 255 -4.74 14.70 13.98
N PRO A 256 -5.44 14.37 15.10
CA PRO A 256 -6.62 13.52 15.04
C PRO A 256 -7.72 14.19 14.21
N PRO A 257 -8.32 13.49 13.24
CA PRO A 257 -9.48 14.03 12.54
C PRO A 257 -10.69 14.07 13.46
N SER A 258 -11.59 15.01 13.18
CA SER A 258 -12.92 15.07 13.79
C SER A 258 -13.96 14.80 12.71
N PRO A 259 -14.32 13.53 12.44
CA PRO A 259 -15.31 13.21 11.43
C PRO A 259 -16.62 13.92 11.71
N LYS A 260 -17.24 14.48 10.68
CA LYS A 260 -18.52 15.17 10.82
C LYS A 260 -19.63 14.17 11.13
N PRO A 261 -20.43 14.40 12.17
CA PRO A 261 -21.49 13.48 12.55
C PRO A 261 -22.69 13.56 11.60
N GLY A 262 -23.40 12.44 11.49
CA GLY A 262 -24.71 12.35 10.84
C GLY A 262 -24.66 11.85 9.39
N PRO A 263 -25.78 11.31 8.91
CA PRO A 263 -25.89 10.85 7.54
C PRO A 263 -25.88 12.04 6.59
N GLN A 264 -25.03 11.96 5.57
CA GLN A 264 -24.98 12.91 4.46
C GLN A 264 -25.13 12.15 3.15
N VAL A 265 -25.83 12.75 2.19
CA VAL A 265 -25.90 12.24 0.82
C VAL A 265 -25.40 13.36 -0.08
N LEU A 266 -24.34 13.06 -0.84
CA LEU A 266 -23.80 13.95 -1.85
C LEU A 266 -24.11 13.38 -3.22
N LEU A 267 -24.72 14.18 -4.07
CA LEU A 267 -24.98 13.84 -5.46
C LEU A 267 -24.11 14.70 -6.37
N ILE A 268 -23.28 14.03 -7.18
CA ILE A 268 -22.48 14.65 -8.23
C ILE A 268 -23.13 14.29 -9.57
N ASP A 269 -23.77 15.25 -10.20
CA ASP A 269 -24.42 15.03 -11.50
C ASP A 269 -23.41 14.88 -12.63
N ARG A 270 -23.55 13.80 -13.41
CA ARG A 270 -22.76 13.50 -14.62
C ARG A 270 -23.69 13.13 -15.77
N PRO A 271 -24.22 14.12 -16.49
CA PRO A 271 -25.17 13.87 -17.55
C PRO A 271 -24.63 12.91 -18.63
N GLY A 272 -25.43 11.92 -19.00
CA GLY A 272 -25.07 10.92 -20.00
C GLY A 272 -24.12 9.81 -19.53
N ALA A 273 -23.76 9.75 -18.25
CA ALA A 273 -22.93 8.68 -17.73
C ALA A 273 -23.67 7.32 -17.78
N PRO A 274 -23.08 6.27 -18.40
CA PRO A 274 -23.71 4.95 -18.50
C PRO A 274 -23.72 4.21 -17.14
N GLN A 275 -22.86 4.63 -16.22
CA GLN A 275 -22.75 4.05 -14.88
C GLN A 275 -22.84 5.15 -13.82
N SER A 276 -23.42 4.78 -12.69
CA SER A 276 -23.34 5.53 -11.44
C SER A 276 -22.24 4.92 -10.57
N THR A 277 -21.32 5.75 -10.10
CA THR A 277 -20.36 5.38 -9.06
C THR A 277 -20.91 5.82 -7.72
N PHE A 278 -20.90 4.97 -6.73
CA PHE A 278 -21.23 5.37 -5.36
C PHE A 278 -20.25 4.84 -4.35
N SER A 279 -19.96 5.67 -3.36
CA SER A 279 -19.11 5.39 -2.22
C SER A 279 -19.92 5.59 -0.93
N ILE A 280 -19.77 4.67 0.02
CA ILE A 280 -20.40 4.73 1.34
C ILE A 280 -19.30 4.69 2.39
N ALA A 281 -19.35 5.53 3.41
CA ALA A 281 -18.43 5.50 4.53
C ALA A 281 -19.15 5.40 5.88
N TYR A 282 -18.56 4.63 6.78
CA TYR A 282 -18.95 4.57 8.19
C TYR A 282 -17.71 4.61 9.08
N PRO A 283 -17.81 5.21 10.27
CA PRO A 283 -16.76 5.08 11.28
C PRO A 283 -16.57 3.62 11.64
N ALA A 284 -15.32 3.22 11.83
CA ALA A 284 -14.95 1.88 12.25
C ALA A 284 -14.18 1.92 13.57
N PRO A 285 -14.15 0.82 14.34
CA PRO A 285 -13.29 0.71 15.51
C PRO A 285 -11.82 0.93 15.16
N ASN A 286 -11.12 1.69 15.98
CA ASN A 286 -9.69 1.92 15.78
C ASN A 286 -8.89 0.63 15.89
N ALA A 287 -7.76 0.56 15.17
CA ALA A 287 -6.85 -0.58 15.23
C ALA A 287 -6.41 -0.87 16.68
N GLY A 288 -6.31 -2.15 17.04
CA GLY A 288 -5.91 -2.60 18.36
C GLY A 288 -6.99 -2.47 19.45
N THR A 289 -8.19 -1.96 19.15
CA THR A 289 -9.32 -1.96 20.08
C THR A 289 -10.08 -3.28 20.03
N GLN A 290 -10.95 -3.54 21.02
CA GLN A 290 -11.75 -4.76 21.09
C GLN A 290 -12.60 -5.00 19.81
N GLY A 291 -13.00 -3.94 19.12
CA GLY A 291 -13.79 -4.03 17.88
C GLY A 291 -12.98 -4.27 16.60
N ASP A 292 -11.65 -4.15 16.62
CA ASP A 292 -10.79 -4.20 15.43
C ASP A 292 -10.93 -5.56 14.69
N ILE A 293 -10.60 -6.67 15.35
CA ILE A 293 -10.63 -7.99 14.72
C ILE A 293 -12.03 -8.40 14.27
N PRO A 294 -13.09 -8.26 15.10
CA PRO A 294 -14.47 -8.49 14.64
C PRO A 294 -14.82 -7.67 13.41
N MET A 295 -14.42 -6.39 13.33
CA MET A 295 -14.71 -5.53 12.20
C MET A 295 -13.96 -5.97 10.92
N ARG A 296 -12.71 -6.44 11.03
CA ARG A 296 -11.95 -7.00 9.89
C ARG A 296 -12.64 -8.24 9.32
N VAL A 297 -13.08 -9.14 10.20
CA VAL A 297 -13.82 -10.36 9.78
C VAL A 297 -15.15 -9.98 9.14
N SER A 298 -15.90 -9.06 9.75
CA SER A 298 -17.18 -8.58 9.22
C SER A 298 -17.00 -7.90 7.86
N ASN A 299 -15.96 -7.08 7.68
CA ASN A 299 -15.64 -6.48 6.38
C ASN A 299 -15.34 -7.55 5.33
N ALA A 300 -14.54 -8.56 5.65
CA ALA A 300 -14.21 -9.63 4.71
C ALA A 300 -15.46 -10.42 4.27
N LEU A 301 -16.35 -10.72 5.21
CA LEU A 301 -17.64 -11.38 4.95
C LEU A 301 -18.58 -10.52 4.11
N LEU A 302 -18.66 -9.22 4.41
CA LEU A 302 -19.64 -8.32 3.82
C LEU A 302 -19.29 -7.95 2.39
N GLY A 303 -18.09 -7.43 2.14
CA GLY A 303 -17.69 -6.89 0.85
C GLY A 303 -16.18 -6.93 0.57
N GLY A 304 -15.34 -7.32 1.54
CA GLY A 304 -13.88 -7.29 1.41
C GLY A 304 -13.29 -8.50 0.70
N ALA A 305 -13.95 -9.65 0.71
CA ALA A 305 -13.52 -10.84 -0.03
C ALA A 305 -14.25 -10.96 -1.37
N PHE A 306 -13.60 -11.62 -2.35
CA PHE A 306 -14.23 -11.88 -3.64
C PHE A 306 -15.51 -12.71 -3.51
N SER A 307 -15.57 -13.65 -2.57
CA SER A 307 -16.74 -14.46 -2.24
C SER A 307 -17.64 -13.84 -1.17
N SER A 308 -17.55 -12.53 -0.94
CA SER A 308 -18.35 -11.81 0.05
C SER A 308 -19.84 -11.78 -0.29
N ARG A 309 -20.67 -11.48 0.70
CA ARG A 309 -22.13 -11.43 0.54
C ARG A 309 -22.57 -10.43 -0.52
N ILE A 310 -22.01 -9.20 -0.50
CA ILE A 310 -22.36 -8.18 -1.48
C ILE A 310 -21.90 -8.61 -2.88
N THR A 311 -20.70 -9.19 -3.04
CA THR A 311 -20.24 -9.66 -4.35
C THR A 311 -21.17 -10.74 -4.90
N ARG A 312 -21.53 -11.75 -4.11
CA ARG A 312 -22.47 -12.80 -4.54
C ARG A 312 -23.85 -12.23 -4.91
N ASN A 313 -24.33 -11.24 -4.17
CA ASN A 313 -25.63 -10.62 -4.42
C ASN A 313 -25.62 -9.76 -5.68
N ILE A 314 -24.89 -8.61 -5.66
CA ILE A 314 -25.05 -7.60 -6.72
C ILE A 314 -24.21 -7.86 -7.97
N ARG A 315 -23.15 -8.69 -7.87
CA ARG A 315 -22.35 -9.09 -9.03
C ARG A 315 -22.84 -10.41 -9.63
N GLU A 316 -22.84 -11.51 -8.84
CA GLU A 316 -23.08 -12.84 -9.37
C GLU A 316 -24.57 -13.11 -9.63
N ALA A 317 -25.43 -12.82 -8.65
CA ALA A 317 -26.85 -13.11 -8.77
C ALA A 317 -27.61 -12.06 -9.63
N LYS A 318 -27.26 -10.79 -9.54
CA LYS A 318 -28.01 -9.69 -10.18
C LYS A 318 -27.31 -9.04 -11.37
N GLY A 319 -25.98 -9.17 -11.50
CA GLY A 319 -25.23 -8.59 -12.61
C GLY A 319 -25.23 -7.05 -12.64
N TYR A 320 -25.44 -6.38 -11.49
CA TYR A 320 -25.54 -4.92 -11.43
C TYR A 320 -24.19 -4.23 -11.55
N THR A 321 -23.12 -4.92 -11.18
CA THR A 321 -21.75 -4.38 -11.14
C THR A 321 -20.72 -5.48 -11.43
N TYR A 322 -19.51 -5.07 -11.85
CA TYR A 322 -18.40 -6.00 -12.03
C TYR A 322 -17.49 -6.09 -10.80
N SER A 323 -17.26 -4.98 -10.10
CA SER A 323 -16.26 -4.91 -9.03
C SER A 323 -16.80 -4.15 -7.81
N PRO A 324 -17.76 -4.70 -7.07
CA PRO A 324 -18.15 -4.14 -5.79
C PRO A 324 -17.10 -4.50 -4.75
N GLY A 325 -16.87 -3.61 -3.77
CA GLY A 325 -15.92 -3.93 -2.71
C GLY A 325 -16.01 -3.03 -1.50
N SER A 326 -15.70 -3.58 -0.33
CA SER A 326 -15.52 -2.80 0.88
C SER A 326 -14.12 -2.95 1.45
N SER A 327 -13.67 -1.92 2.14
CA SER A 327 -12.34 -1.85 2.74
C SER A 327 -12.36 -1.16 4.10
N LEU A 328 -11.31 -1.39 4.88
CA LEU A 328 -11.02 -0.70 6.13
C LEU A 328 -9.74 0.09 5.96
N ALA A 329 -9.80 1.39 6.17
CA ALA A 329 -8.63 2.23 6.30
C ALA A 329 -8.39 2.53 7.79
N PHE A 330 -7.17 2.27 8.24
CA PHE A 330 -6.75 2.53 9.62
C PHE A 330 -5.70 3.64 9.63
N TYR A 331 -5.92 4.60 10.49
CA TYR A 331 -5.00 5.69 10.80
C TYR A 331 -4.67 5.65 12.30
N PRO A 332 -3.65 6.34 12.79
CA PRO A 332 -3.25 6.28 14.20
C PRO A 332 -4.35 6.58 15.21
N THR A 333 -5.30 7.44 14.85
CA THR A 333 -6.37 7.91 15.74
C THR A 333 -7.77 7.77 15.15
N ASN A 334 -7.90 7.15 13.99
CA ASN A 334 -9.17 7.02 13.28
C ASN A 334 -9.20 5.76 12.44
N ALA A 335 -10.38 5.20 12.23
CA ALA A 335 -10.61 4.15 11.26
C ALA A 335 -11.93 4.39 10.54
N VAL A 336 -11.97 4.05 9.25
CA VAL A 336 -13.15 4.19 8.41
C VAL A 336 -13.36 2.91 7.61
N TRP A 337 -14.60 2.47 7.56
CA TRP A 337 -15.05 1.45 6.62
C TRP A 337 -15.64 2.15 5.40
N THR A 338 -15.24 1.71 4.20
CA THR A 338 -15.77 2.23 2.95
C THR A 338 -16.28 1.10 2.07
N PHE A 339 -17.31 1.40 1.28
CA PHE A 339 -17.80 0.53 0.21
C PHE A 339 -17.89 1.32 -1.09
N ASN A 340 -17.46 0.73 -2.19
CA ASN A 340 -17.45 1.36 -3.51
C ASN A 340 -18.01 0.40 -4.56
N ALA A 341 -18.78 0.94 -5.50
CA ALA A 341 -19.24 0.20 -6.68
C ALA A 341 -19.56 1.14 -7.86
N ASP A 342 -19.26 0.64 -9.06
CA ASP A 342 -19.77 1.19 -10.31
C ASP A 342 -20.91 0.30 -10.80
N VAL A 343 -22.11 0.85 -10.96
CA VAL A 343 -23.29 0.09 -11.38
C VAL A 343 -23.91 0.73 -12.63
N THR A 344 -24.60 -0.04 -13.45
CA THR A 344 -25.39 0.53 -14.52
C THR A 344 -26.39 1.54 -13.96
N THR A 345 -26.46 2.75 -14.54
CA THR A 345 -27.24 3.88 -13.98
C THR A 345 -28.69 3.52 -13.69
N THR A 346 -29.34 2.70 -14.52
CA THR A 346 -30.73 2.29 -14.34
C THR A 346 -30.98 1.41 -13.12
N VAL A 347 -29.94 0.79 -12.56
CA VAL A 347 -30.04 -0.09 -11.37
C VAL A 347 -29.40 0.49 -10.12
N THR A 348 -29.06 1.79 -10.10
CA THR A 348 -28.44 2.46 -8.94
C THR A 348 -29.26 2.29 -7.65
N GLY A 349 -30.55 2.60 -7.68
CA GLY A 349 -31.44 2.44 -6.54
C GLY A 349 -31.60 0.99 -6.08
N PRO A 350 -31.89 0.04 -6.98
CA PRO A 350 -31.87 -1.39 -6.66
C PRO A 350 -30.55 -1.87 -6.05
N ALA A 351 -29.39 -1.50 -6.61
CA ALA A 351 -28.08 -1.89 -6.09
C ALA A 351 -27.82 -1.36 -4.66
N LEU A 352 -28.14 -0.09 -4.41
CA LEU A 352 -28.05 0.49 -3.06
C LEU A 352 -28.94 -0.24 -2.05
N LYS A 353 -30.18 -0.60 -2.43
CA LYS A 353 -31.07 -1.38 -1.57
C LYS A 353 -30.46 -2.73 -1.19
N GLU A 354 -29.83 -3.42 -2.12
CA GLU A 354 -29.18 -4.69 -1.87
C GLU A 354 -27.95 -4.54 -0.96
N VAL A 355 -27.12 -3.53 -1.19
CA VAL A 355 -25.95 -3.27 -0.31
C VAL A 355 -26.42 -3.03 1.12
N PHE A 356 -27.43 -2.17 1.32
CA PHE A 356 -27.99 -1.93 2.65
C PHE A 356 -28.75 -3.14 3.23
N HIS A 357 -29.31 -4.00 2.39
CA HIS A 357 -29.89 -5.27 2.83
C HIS A 357 -28.82 -6.18 3.42
N GLU A 358 -27.69 -6.38 2.72
CA GLU A 358 -26.59 -7.21 3.22
C GLU A 358 -25.98 -6.67 4.52
N ILE A 359 -25.79 -5.34 4.62
CA ILE A 359 -25.32 -4.68 5.85
C ILE A 359 -26.28 -5.00 7.01
N ARG A 360 -27.59 -4.76 6.84
CA ARG A 360 -28.59 -5.02 7.90
C ARG A 360 -28.70 -6.48 8.25
N THR A 361 -28.61 -7.37 7.26
CA THR A 361 -28.66 -8.81 7.50
C THR A 361 -27.48 -9.27 8.36
N LEU A 362 -26.25 -8.79 8.05
CA LEU A 362 -25.08 -9.13 8.86
C LEU A 362 -25.15 -8.53 10.28
N GLN A 363 -25.76 -7.35 10.45
CA GLN A 363 -25.99 -6.74 11.76
C GLN A 363 -27.04 -7.51 12.61
N ALA A 364 -28.07 -8.03 11.96
CA ALA A 364 -29.18 -8.71 12.66
C ALA A 364 -28.90 -10.19 12.94
N THR A 365 -28.12 -10.84 12.07
CA THR A 365 -27.93 -12.30 12.13
C THR A 365 -26.45 -12.64 11.98
N PRO A 366 -25.84 -13.28 12.99
CA PRO A 366 -24.48 -13.77 12.88
C PRO A 366 -24.29 -14.67 11.65
N PRO A 367 -23.06 -14.71 11.08
CA PRO A 367 -22.77 -15.65 10.01
C PRO A 367 -22.91 -17.10 10.50
N GLY A 368 -23.31 -18.01 9.61
CA GLY A 368 -23.34 -19.43 9.91
C GLY A 368 -21.92 -19.97 10.18
N ASP A 369 -21.84 -21.10 10.87
CA ASP A 369 -20.54 -21.68 11.29
C ASP A 369 -19.63 -21.99 10.10
N GLU A 370 -20.16 -22.51 9.01
CA GLU A 370 -19.40 -22.80 7.77
C GLU A 370 -18.87 -21.54 7.13
N GLU A 371 -19.69 -20.48 6.98
CA GLU A 371 -19.29 -19.19 6.42
C GLU A 371 -18.20 -18.53 7.29
N ALA A 372 -18.38 -18.55 8.60
CA ALA A 372 -17.40 -18.00 9.53
C ALA A 372 -16.08 -18.78 9.54
N ALA A 373 -16.12 -20.12 9.47
CA ALA A 373 -14.93 -20.96 9.39
C ALA A 373 -14.17 -20.74 8.08
N GLY A 374 -14.90 -20.73 6.94
CA GLY A 374 -14.31 -20.44 5.63
C GLY A 374 -13.63 -19.08 5.58
N MET A 375 -14.25 -18.04 6.15
CA MET A 375 -13.66 -16.71 6.20
C MET A 375 -12.42 -16.63 7.09
N ARG A 376 -12.41 -17.28 8.25
CA ARG A 376 -11.21 -17.38 9.09
C ARG A 376 -10.06 -18.03 8.35
N GLN A 377 -10.32 -19.15 7.65
CA GLN A 377 -9.29 -19.83 6.86
C GLN A 377 -8.76 -18.97 5.71
N TYR A 378 -9.64 -18.26 5.00
CA TYR A 378 -9.28 -17.32 3.95
C TYR A 378 -8.38 -16.21 4.48
N MET A 379 -8.75 -15.56 5.58
CA MET A 379 -7.98 -14.48 6.18
C MET A 379 -6.61 -14.95 6.70
N ALA A 380 -6.55 -16.14 7.32
CA ALA A 380 -5.29 -16.75 7.73
C ALA A 380 -4.39 -17.04 6.53
N GLY A 381 -4.95 -17.55 5.42
CA GLY A 381 -4.20 -17.76 4.17
C GLY A 381 -3.67 -16.46 3.58
N LEU A 382 -4.47 -15.40 3.55
CA LEU A 382 -4.05 -14.06 3.11
C LEU A 382 -2.92 -13.51 3.99
N PHE A 383 -3.00 -13.67 5.30
CA PHE A 383 -1.95 -13.22 6.22
C PHE A 383 -0.60 -13.86 5.91
N VAL A 384 -0.59 -15.17 5.64
CA VAL A 384 0.63 -15.88 5.22
C VAL A 384 1.20 -15.31 3.93
N ILE A 385 0.35 -15.11 2.91
CA ILE A 385 0.77 -14.56 1.61
C ILE A 385 1.30 -13.14 1.79
N GLN A 386 0.60 -12.30 2.54
CA GLN A 386 0.97 -10.90 2.79
C GLN A 386 2.25 -10.73 3.61
N ASN A 387 2.75 -11.79 4.25
CA ASN A 387 4.00 -11.77 5.02
C ASN A 387 5.07 -12.72 4.46
N SER A 388 4.89 -13.24 3.24
CA SER A 388 5.77 -14.26 2.65
C SER A 388 7.10 -13.72 2.10
N THR A 389 7.27 -12.43 1.98
CA THR A 389 8.51 -11.80 1.48
C THR A 389 9.07 -10.77 2.48
N PRO A 390 10.40 -10.52 2.46
CA PRO A 390 10.98 -9.48 3.31
C PRO A 390 10.32 -8.11 3.15
N ALA A 391 10.00 -7.70 1.92
CA ALA A 391 9.34 -6.41 1.65
C ALA A 391 7.92 -6.36 2.21
N ALA A 392 7.15 -7.43 2.04
CA ALA A 392 5.80 -7.53 2.57
C ALA A 392 5.78 -7.51 4.10
N LEU A 393 6.71 -8.24 4.72
CA LEU A 393 6.87 -8.22 6.17
C LEU A 393 7.26 -6.83 6.71
N VAL A 394 8.16 -6.11 6.02
CA VAL A 394 8.49 -4.71 6.35
C VAL A 394 7.23 -3.84 6.31
N ASN A 395 6.37 -3.97 5.30
CA ASN A 395 5.14 -3.21 5.21
C ASN A 395 4.18 -3.50 6.38
N SER A 396 4.04 -4.78 6.76
CA SER A 396 3.20 -5.19 7.91
C SER A 396 3.74 -4.63 9.23
N LEU A 397 5.05 -4.71 9.46
CA LEU A 397 5.70 -4.15 10.64
C LEU A 397 5.60 -2.62 10.68
N ALA A 398 5.83 -1.94 9.55
CA ALA A 398 5.70 -0.49 9.45
C ALA A 398 4.25 -0.04 9.71
N THR A 399 3.25 -0.79 9.23
CA THR A 399 1.84 -0.54 9.50
C THR A 399 1.54 -0.71 10.98
N ARG A 400 1.94 -1.82 11.59
CA ARG A 400 1.81 -2.07 13.03
C ARG A 400 2.37 -0.90 13.85
N ASP A 401 3.63 -0.52 13.56
CA ASP A 401 4.33 0.52 14.30
C ASP A 401 3.74 1.91 14.06
N SER A 402 3.24 2.17 12.84
CA SER A 402 2.59 3.44 12.52
C SER A 402 1.27 3.62 13.27
N LEU A 403 0.55 2.53 13.49
CA LEU A 403 -0.70 2.49 14.26
C LEU A 403 -0.48 2.37 15.78
N GLY A 404 0.77 2.25 16.25
CA GLY A 404 1.09 2.09 17.65
C GLY A 404 0.64 0.76 18.25
N LEU A 405 0.49 -0.27 17.44
CA LEU A 405 0.03 -1.59 17.88
C LEU A 405 1.14 -2.35 18.64
N PRO A 406 0.79 -3.24 19.56
CA PRO A 406 1.76 -4.01 20.32
C PRO A 406 2.56 -4.96 19.42
N ARG A 407 3.71 -5.42 19.91
CA ARG A 407 4.63 -6.26 19.11
C ARG A 407 4.02 -7.60 18.72
N ASP A 408 3.22 -8.18 19.59
CA ASP A 408 2.54 -9.46 19.44
C ASP A 408 1.20 -9.36 18.66
N TRP A 409 0.86 -8.18 18.14
CA TRP A 409 -0.38 -7.99 17.37
C TRP A 409 -0.44 -8.85 16.11
N MET A 410 0.71 -9.26 15.59
CA MET A 410 0.82 -10.10 14.39
C MET A 410 0.94 -11.61 14.69
N ASP A 411 1.02 -12.01 15.97
CA ASP A 411 1.22 -13.40 16.42
C ASP A 411 -0.08 -14.21 16.47
#